data_2e19b9fd119e5f39f2fe259bd74dbd57
#
_entry.id   2e19b9fd119e5f39f2fe259bd74dbd57
#
_cell.length_a   1.000
_cell.length_b   1.000
_cell.length_c   1.000
_cell.angle_alpha   90.00
_cell.angle_beta   90.00
_cell.angle_gamma   90.00
#
_symmetry.space_group_name_H-M   'P 1'
#
loop_
_entity.id
_entity.type
_entity.pdbx_description
1 polymer ?
#
loop_
_entity_poly.entity_id
_entity_poly.type
_entity_poly.pdbx_seq_one_letter_code
_entity_poly.pdbx_strand_id
1 'polypeptide(L)'
;PQQPIAYTHTVHINQAGLACNFCHVGVEKGPIASIPGVSTCIVCHDEDESANSPERMKIFQYQKKGEDIPWQRVYGWVEESHVRFNHAPHIRAKVECSTCHGDVAKMTVAERVVDHTMGFCIKCHEQKKAPNDCMTCHY
;
A
#
# COMPACT_ATOMS: atom_id res chain seq x y z
N PRO A 1 -12.62 -3.45 -0.98
CA PRO A 1 -12.79 -4.15 -2.25
C PRO A 1 -12.25 -5.58 -2.17
N GLN A 2 -12.84 -6.48 -2.96
CA GLN A 2 -12.31 -7.84 -3.09
C GLN A 2 -11.04 -7.79 -3.93
N GLN A 3 -9.95 -8.35 -3.41
CA GLN A 3 -8.67 -8.39 -4.11
C GLN A 3 -8.59 -9.61 -5.05
N PRO A 4 -7.87 -9.50 -6.18
CA PRO A 4 -7.69 -10.63 -7.10
C PRO A 4 -6.93 -11.80 -6.49
N ILE A 5 -6.02 -11.51 -5.57
CA ILE A 5 -5.29 -12.49 -4.76
C ILE A 5 -5.47 -12.12 -3.28
N ALA A 6 -5.79 -13.09 -2.44
CA ALA A 6 -5.86 -12.91 -1.00
C ALA A 6 -4.44 -12.82 -0.40
N TYR A 7 -3.77 -11.70 -0.65
CA TYR A 7 -2.41 -11.45 -0.17
C TYR A 7 -2.38 -11.26 1.36
N THR A 8 -1.48 -11.95 2.02
CA THR A 8 -1.40 -11.98 3.47
C THR A 8 -0.24 -11.14 3.99
N HIS A 9 -0.48 -9.89 4.38
CA HIS A 9 0.54 -9.01 4.96
C HIS A 9 1.18 -9.61 6.21
N THR A 10 0.38 -10.23 7.08
CA THR A 10 0.86 -10.89 8.31
C THR A 10 1.99 -11.87 8.05
N VAL A 11 1.86 -12.72 7.03
CA VAL A 11 2.89 -13.71 6.69
C VAL A 11 4.15 -13.04 6.16
N HIS A 12 4.00 -12.11 5.22
CA HIS A 12 5.14 -11.47 4.56
C HIS A 12 5.92 -10.53 5.50
N ILE A 13 5.24 -9.83 6.40
CA ILE A 13 5.88 -8.93 7.35
C ILE A 13 6.45 -9.71 8.54
N ASN A 14 5.66 -10.56 9.20
CA ASN A 14 6.04 -11.16 10.47
C ASN A 14 6.86 -12.45 10.31
N GLN A 15 6.65 -13.22 9.24
CA GLN A 15 7.36 -14.47 9.02
C GLN A 15 8.50 -14.32 8.02
N ALA A 16 8.27 -13.63 6.90
CA ALA A 16 9.32 -13.40 5.90
C ALA A 16 10.19 -12.17 6.22
N GLY A 17 9.81 -11.32 7.17
CA GLY A 17 10.60 -10.17 7.62
C GLY A 17 10.69 -9.03 6.60
N LEU A 18 9.73 -8.90 5.68
CA LEU A 18 9.75 -7.90 4.63
C LEU A 18 9.31 -6.54 5.15
N ALA A 19 10.08 -5.50 4.85
CA ALA A 19 9.70 -4.11 5.11
C ALA A 19 8.65 -3.62 4.10
N CYS A 20 7.84 -2.65 4.51
CA CYS A 20 6.77 -2.09 3.67
C CYS A 20 7.29 -1.59 2.31
N ASN A 21 8.40 -0.87 2.31
CA ASN A 21 9.01 -0.28 1.11
C ASN A 21 9.70 -1.31 0.18
N PHE A 22 9.85 -2.57 0.61
CA PHE A 22 10.29 -3.64 -0.29
C PHE A 22 9.26 -3.88 -1.42
N CYS A 23 7.98 -3.83 -1.07
CA CYS A 23 6.87 -4.01 -2.02
C CYS A 23 6.31 -2.66 -2.51
N HIS A 24 6.21 -1.67 -1.61
CA HIS A 24 5.69 -0.34 -1.92
C HIS A 24 6.83 0.64 -2.24
N VAL A 25 7.56 0.34 -3.31
CA VAL A 25 8.80 1.03 -3.71
C VAL A 25 8.63 2.50 -4.07
N GLY A 26 7.40 2.95 -4.31
CA GLY A 26 7.09 4.33 -4.67
C GLY A 26 6.99 5.30 -3.50
N VAL A 27 6.88 4.80 -2.24
CA VAL A 27 6.62 5.65 -1.06
C VAL A 27 7.68 6.72 -0.80
N GLU A 28 8.93 6.44 -1.15
CA GLU A 28 10.05 7.37 -0.96
C GLU A 28 10.22 8.32 -2.15
N LYS A 29 9.62 8.00 -3.29
CA LYS A 29 9.87 8.67 -4.57
C LYS A 29 8.83 9.71 -4.95
N GLY A 30 7.60 9.57 -4.47
CA GLY A 30 6.52 10.46 -4.93
C GLY A 30 5.16 10.21 -4.26
N PRO A 31 4.11 10.66 -4.93
CA PRO A 31 2.75 10.58 -4.38
C PRO A 31 2.21 9.14 -4.29
N ILE A 32 2.60 8.26 -5.21
CA ILE A 32 2.05 6.90 -5.33
C ILE A 32 2.99 5.90 -4.67
N ALA A 33 2.46 5.14 -3.71
CA ALA A 33 3.22 4.08 -3.03
C ALA A 33 3.64 2.94 -3.96
N SER A 34 2.90 2.74 -5.04
CA SER A 34 2.88 1.56 -5.90
C SER A 34 2.39 0.30 -5.16
N ILE A 35 1.95 -0.67 -5.95
CA ILE A 35 1.58 -2.00 -5.47
C ILE A 35 2.39 -3.00 -6.30
N PRO A 36 3.00 -4.03 -5.68
CA PRO A 36 3.89 -4.94 -6.38
C PRO A 36 3.16 -5.74 -7.45
N GLY A 37 3.79 -5.89 -8.59
CA GLY A 37 3.33 -6.74 -9.67
C GLY A 37 3.85 -8.17 -9.58
N VAL A 38 3.52 -8.97 -10.58
CA VAL A 38 3.96 -10.37 -10.71
C VAL A 38 5.47 -10.52 -10.57
N SER A 39 6.24 -9.61 -11.20
CA SER A 39 7.71 -9.63 -11.16
C SER A 39 8.30 -9.57 -9.75
N THR A 40 7.63 -8.90 -8.83
CA THR A 40 8.06 -8.83 -7.43
C THR A 40 7.76 -10.15 -6.71
N CYS A 41 6.63 -10.76 -6.99
CA CYS A 41 6.20 -12.00 -6.34
C CYS A 41 7.12 -13.19 -6.69
N ILE A 42 7.48 -13.33 -7.96
CA ILE A 42 8.29 -14.44 -8.45
C ILE A 42 9.78 -14.38 -8.04
N VAL A 43 10.20 -13.31 -7.38
CA VAL A 43 11.55 -13.27 -6.76
C VAL A 43 11.70 -14.32 -5.66
N CYS A 44 10.59 -14.62 -4.96
CA CYS A 44 10.59 -15.54 -3.82
C CYS A 44 9.64 -16.74 -4.02
N HIS A 45 8.65 -16.61 -4.91
CA HIS A 45 7.69 -17.69 -5.17
C HIS A 45 8.04 -18.43 -6.44
N ASP A 46 8.09 -19.75 -6.30
CA ASP A 46 8.25 -20.70 -7.39
C ASP A 46 6.91 -21.40 -7.69
N GLU A 47 6.67 -21.76 -8.97
CA GLU A 47 5.40 -22.36 -9.41
C GLU A 47 5.19 -23.74 -8.79
N ASP A 48 6.21 -24.56 -8.76
CA ASP A 48 6.12 -25.95 -8.26
C ASP A 48 5.87 -25.96 -6.75
N GLU A 49 6.57 -25.11 -5.99
CA GLU A 49 6.36 -24.95 -4.55
C GLU A 49 4.99 -24.31 -4.21
N SER A 50 4.42 -23.60 -5.17
CA SER A 50 3.12 -22.95 -5.03
C SER A 50 1.94 -23.83 -5.40
N ALA A 51 2.16 -25.00 -6.00
CA ALA A 51 1.13 -25.91 -6.55
C ALA A 51 0.00 -26.26 -5.55
N ASN A 52 0.32 -26.34 -4.26
CA ASN A 52 -0.64 -26.62 -3.20
C ASN A 52 -1.38 -25.40 -2.64
N SER A 53 -1.16 -24.20 -3.21
CA SER A 53 -1.80 -22.97 -2.78
C SER A 53 -2.55 -22.29 -3.94
N PRO A 54 -3.88 -22.41 -4.00
CA PRO A 54 -4.68 -21.78 -5.05
C PRO A 54 -4.42 -20.27 -5.20
N GLU A 55 -4.21 -19.56 -4.08
CA GLU A 55 -3.94 -18.12 -4.11
C GLU A 55 -2.55 -17.80 -4.70
N ARG A 56 -1.50 -18.57 -4.35
CA ARG A 56 -0.17 -18.39 -4.95
C ARG A 56 -0.16 -18.75 -6.43
N MET A 57 -0.91 -19.77 -6.83
CA MET A 57 -1.02 -20.17 -8.24
C MET A 57 -1.59 -19.08 -9.14
N LYS A 58 -2.39 -18.15 -8.61
CA LYS A 58 -2.88 -17.00 -9.38
C LYS A 58 -1.75 -16.11 -9.89
N ILE A 59 -0.64 -15.99 -9.15
CA ILE A 59 0.54 -15.23 -9.58
C ILE A 59 1.04 -15.77 -10.93
N PHE A 60 1.18 -17.09 -11.04
CA PHE A 60 1.68 -17.75 -12.24
C PHE A 60 0.66 -17.76 -13.39
N GLN A 61 -0.64 -17.70 -13.05
CA GLN A 61 -1.68 -17.50 -14.08
C GLN A 61 -1.56 -16.11 -14.73
N TYR A 62 -1.32 -15.04 -13.95
CA TYR A 62 -1.05 -13.70 -14.49
C TYR A 62 0.25 -13.69 -15.27
N GLN A 63 1.32 -14.29 -14.75
CA GLN A 63 2.60 -14.40 -15.44
C GLN A 63 2.47 -15.04 -16.82
N LYS A 64 1.76 -16.17 -16.92
CA LYS A 64 1.56 -16.90 -18.18
C LYS A 64 0.75 -16.12 -19.21
N LYS A 65 -0.15 -15.24 -18.73
CA LYS A 65 -0.92 -14.35 -19.60
C LYS A 65 -0.13 -13.11 -20.03
N GLY A 66 1.02 -12.84 -19.43
CA GLY A 66 1.74 -11.59 -19.62
C GLY A 66 1.01 -10.37 -19.06
N GLU A 67 0.15 -10.58 -18.08
CA GLU A 67 -0.64 -9.57 -17.39
C GLU A 67 -0.10 -9.32 -15.99
N ASP A 68 -0.29 -8.12 -15.48
CA ASP A 68 -0.01 -7.84 -14.08
C ASP A 68 -1.27 -8.02 -13.22
N ILE A 69 -1.08 -8.10 -11.90
CA ILE A 69 -2.18 -8.34 -10.96
C ILE A 69 -3.04 -7.08 -10.87
N PRO A 70 -4.35 -7.15 -11.18
CA PRO A 70 -5.24 -5.98 -11.19
C PRO A 70 -5.72 -5.62 -9.77
N TRP A 71 -4.78 -5.22 -8.91
CA TRP A 71 -5.06 -4.84 -7.56
C TRP A 71 -6.11 -3.73 -7.46
N GLN A 72 -6.99 -3.86 -6.47
CA GLN A 72 -8.00 -2.85 -6.17
C GLN A 72 -7.49 -1.89 -5.08
N ARG A 73 -7.55 -0.59 -5.37
CA ARG A 73 -7.13 0.43 -4.42
C ARG A 73 -8.04 0.43 -3.18
N VAL A 74 -7.44 0.38 -1.99
CA VAL A 74 -8.13 0.42 -0.70
C VAL A 74 -8.28 1.85 -0.19
N TYR A 75 -7.24 2.67 -0.35
CA TYR A 75 -7.20 4.07 0.05
C TYR A 75 -7.19 5.00 -1.16
N GLY A 76 -7.91 6.11 -1.05
CA GLY A 76 -7.99 7.15 -2.07
C GLY A 76 -9.12 8.10 -1.78
N TRP A 77 -9.14 9.20 -2.52
CA TRP A 77 -10.22 10.19 -2.50
C TRP A 77 -10.86 10.23 -3.87
N VAL A 78 -12.09 10.74 -3.91
CA VAL A 78 -12.77 11.04 -5.17
C VAL A 78 -12.05 12.20 -5.86
N GLU A 79 -12.07 12.24 -7.19
CA GLU A 79 -11.33 13.23 -7.97
C GLU A 79 -11.77 14.66 -7.63
N GLU A 80 -13.06 14.85 -7.41
CA GLU A 80 -13.68 16.14 -7.06
C GLU A 80 -13.22 16.71 -5.71
N SER A 81 -12.59 15.90 -4.87
CA SER A 81 -11.99 16.38 -3.61
C SER A 81 -10.75 17.23 -3.83
N HIS A 82 -10.14 17.14 -5.02
CA HIS A 82 -8.88 17.83 -5.37
C HIS A 82 -7.74 17.62 -4.37
N VAL A 83 -7.77 16.50 -3.61
CA VAL A 83 -6.70 16.17 -2.66
C VAL A 83 -5.47 15.65 -3.40
N ARG A 84 -4.34 16.30 -3.19
CA ARG A 84 -3.02 15.94 -3.72
C ARG A 84 -2.12 15.45 -2.59
N PHE A 85 -2.19 14.16 -2.30
CA PHE A 85 -1.35 13.54 -1.28
C PHE A 85 -0.03 13.06 -1.89
N ASN A 86 1.07 13.20 -1.13
CA ASN A 86 2.38 12.73 -1.53
C ASN A 86 3.03 11.95 -0.38
N HIS A 87 3.34 10.68 -0.59
CA HIS A 87 4.00 9.85 0.41
C HIS A 87 5.41 10.34 0.76
N ALA A 88 6.19 10.72 -0.24
CA ALA A 88 7.61 11.01 -0.06
C ALA A 88 7.94 12.02 1.06
N PRO A 89 7.28 13.18 1.20
CA PRO A 89 7.55 14.09 2.32
C PRO A 89 7.19 13.48 3.68
N HIS A 90 6.13 12.67 3.77
CA HIS A 90 5.72 11.99 5.01
C HIS A 90 6.74 10.93 5.44
N ILE A 91 7.27 10.17 4.49
CA ILE A 91 8.34 9.18 4.74
C ILE A 91 9.62 9.88 5.17
N ARG A 92 10.02 10.98 4.50
CA ARG A 92 11.18 11.79 4.94
C ARG A 92 11.00 12.38 6.34
N ALA A 93 9.78 12.73 6.71
CA ALA A 93 9.43 13.18 8.06
C ALA A 93 9.33 12.03 9.08
N LYS A 94 9.65 10.79 8.68
CA LYS A 94 9.60 9.58 9.52
C LYS A 94 8.24 9.32 10.14
N VAL A 95 7.17 9.63 9.39
CA VAL A 95 5.81 9.26 9.81
C VAL A 95 5.63 7.75 9.61
N GLU A 96 5.24 7.06 10.66
CA GLU A 96 5.00 5.62 10.62
C GLU A 96 3.83 5.27 9.69
N CYS A 97 3.98 4.22 8.90
CA CYS A 97 2.94 3.74 7.97
C CYS A 97 1.62 3.46 8.69
N SER A 98 1.71 2.89 9.90
CA SER A 98 0.56 2.56 10.74
C SER A 98 -0.24 3.77 11.19
N THR A 99 0.34 4.96 11.23
CA THR A 99 -0.38 6.22 11.55
C THR A 99 -1.54 6.46 10.58
N CYS A 100 -1.35 6.13 9.30
CA CYS A 100 -2.35 6.35 8.24
C CYS A 100 -3.03 5.06 7.77
N HIS A 101 -2.35 3.92 7.88
CA HIS A 101 -2.86 2.65 7.35
C HIS A 101 -3.30 1.65 8.43
N GLY A 102 -3.13 2.00 9.73
CA GLY A 102 -3.36 1.06 10.82
C GLY A 102 -2.29 -0.03 10.89
N ASP A 103 -2.53 -1.05 11.72
CA ASP A 103 -1.57 -2.13 11.93
C ASP A 103 -1.67 -3.18 10.81
N VAL A 104 -1.15 -2.82 9.63
CA VAL A 104 -1.15 -3.70 8.45
C VAL A 104 -0.44 -5.03 8.71
N ALA A 105 0.54 -5.04 9.63
CA ALA A 105 1.25 -6.27 10.00
C ALA A 105 0.34 -7.34 10.64
N LYS A 106 -0.84 -6.95 11.10
CA LYS A 106 -1.87 -7.86 11.63
C LYS A 106 -2.99 -8.17 10.62
N MET A 107 -2.95 -7.58 9.43
CA MET A 107 -3.98 -7.81 8.40
C MET A 107 -3.61 -8.99 7.50
N THR A 108 -4.58 -9.84 7.21
CA THR A 108 -4.48 -10.80 6.11
C THR A 108 -4.60 -10.05 4.79
N VAL A 109 -5.79 -9.61 4.43
CA VAL A 109 -6.01 -8.70 3.30
C VAL A 109 -6.05 -7.26 3.80
N ALA A 110 -5.46 -6.33 3.07
CA ALA A 110 -5.46 -4.92 3.47
C ALA A 110 -6.88 -4.34 3.50
N GLU A 111 -7.22 -3.69 4.60
CA GLU A 111 -8.51 -3.05 4.83
C GLU A 111 -8.32 -1.57 5.16
N ARG A 112 -9.34 -0.77 4.86
CA ARG A 112 -9.38 0.63 5.28
C ARG A 112 -9.86 0.69 6.74
N VAL A 113 -8.96 1.05 7.64
CA VAL A 113 -9.21 1.13 9.09
C VAL A 113 -9.02 2.54 9.65
N VAL A 114 -8.46 3.45 8.84
CA VAL A 114 -8.27 4.86 9.20
C VAL A 114 -8.97 5.72 8.16
N ASP A 115 -9.81 6.65 8.63
CA ASP A 115 -10.46 7.62 7.77
C ASP A 115 -9.58 8.84 7.56
N HIS A 116 -9.13 9.04 6.33
CA HIS A 116 -8.32 10.19 5.93
C HIS A 116 -9.20 11.39 5.62
N THR A 117 -9.84 11.94 6.67
CA THR A 117 -10.60 13.18 6.57
C THR A 117 -9.67 14.38 6.56
N MET A 118 -10.15 15.53 6.09
CA MET A 118 -9.40 16.79 6.18
C MET A 118 -8.99 17.10 7.62
N GLY A 119 -9.91 16.90 8.58
CA GLY A 119 -9.62 17.08 10.00
C GLY A 119 -8.52 16.16 10.54
N PHE A 120 -8.46 14.91 10.08
CA PHE A 120 -7.39 13.98 10.42
C PHE A 120 -6.02 14.52 9.98
N CYS A 121 -5.92 14.98 8.74
CA CYS A 121 -4.68 15.52 8.18
C CYS A 121 -4.27 16.83 8.88
N ILE A 122 -5.18 17.78 9.03
CA ILE A 122 -4.92 19.08 9.67
C ILE A 122 -4.44 18.88 11.11
N LYS A 123 -5.13 18.07 11.91
CA LYS A 123 -4.74 17.80 13.30
C LYS A 123 -3.30 17.26 13.42
N CYS A 124 -2.92 16.34 12.55
CA CYS A 124 -1.56 15.80 12.53
C CYS A 124 -0.53 16.87 12.13
N HIS A 125 -0.84 17.66 11.09
CA HIS A 125 0.02 18.74 10.62
C HIS A 125 0.22 19.82 11.70
N GLU A 126 -0.82 20.21 12.43
CA GLU A 126 -0.73 21.13 13.56
C GLU A 126 0.20 20.59 14.67
N GLN A 127 0.01 19.33 15.07
CA GLN A 127 0.83 18.68 16.08
C GLN A 127 2.30 18.59 15.69
N LYS A 128 2.57 18.37 14.41
CA LYS A 128 3.92 18.25 13.86
C LYS A 128 4.50 19.56 13.34
N LYS A 129 3.76 20.67 13.45
CA LYS A 129 4.12 21.99 12.90
C LYS A 129 4.46 21.93 11.40
N ALA A 130 3.71 21.09 10.67
CA ALA A 130 3.78 20.98 9.23
C ALA A 130 2.84 21.97 8.54
N PRO A 131 3.08 22.34 7.26
CA PRO A 131 2.18 23.21 6.51
C PRO A 131 0.76 22.65 6.47
N ASN A 132 -0.25 23.48 6.73
CA ASN A 132 -1.65 23.08 6.81
C ASN A 132 -2.63 24.08 6.16
N ASP A 133 -2.11 24.97 5.31
CA ASP A 133 -2.96 25.84 4.48
C ASP A 133 -3.65 25.04 3.35
N CYS A 134 -4.69 25.64 2.78
CA CYS A 134 -5.51 24.96 1.77
C CYS A 134 -4.70 24.44 0.58
N MET A 135 -3.73 25.22 0.12
CA MET A 135 -2.91 24.89 -1.06
C MET A 135 -1.84 23.83 -0.78
N THR A 136 -1.61 23.47 0.46
CA THR A 136 -0.72 22.33 0.81
C THR A 136 -1.29 21.01 0.32
N CYS A 137 -2.61 20.89 0.31
CA CYS A 137 -3.31 19.63 -0.03
C CYS A 137 -4.20 19.75 -1.27
N HIS A 138 -4.64 20.95 -1.66
CA HIS A 138 -5.60 21.21 -2.75
C HIS A 138 -4.96 22.09 -3.83
N TYR A 139 -4.14 21.51 -4.71
CA TYR A 139 -3.45 22.22 -5.80
C TYR A 139 -3.53 21.51 -7.14
#